data_e191d8c06a9c820985f699e363a3fb6f
#
_entry.id   e191d8c06a9c820985f699e363a3fb6f
#
_cell.length_a   1.000
_cell.length_b   1.000
_cell.length_c   1.000
_cell.angle_alpha   90.00
_cell.angle_beta   90.00
_cell.angle_gamma   90.00
#
_symmetry.space_group_name_H-M   'P 1'
#
loop_
_entity.id
_entity.type
_entity.pdbx_description
1 polymer ?
#
loop_
_entity_poly.entity_id
_entity_poly.type
_entity_poly.pdbx_seq_one_letter_code
_entity_poly.pdbx_strand_id
1 'polypeptide(L)'
;ISYTSTQSGNTLTVCVGRFTASLRASLSTLRQLRAEGIETITFQTILCSTTLSVDELLAMGGEDAEAVLTHRSTDSSLTVG
;
A
#
# COMPACT_ATOMS: atom_id res chain seq x y z
N ILE A 1 -2.22 16.94 5.31
CA ILE A 1 -2.47 15.50 5.26
C ILE A 1 -1.91 14.85 6.51
N SER A 2 -2.76 14.11 7.19
CA SER A 2 -2.38 13.44 8.43
C SER A 2 -2.20 11.96 8.18
N TYR A 3 -0.97 11.54 7.99
CA TYR A 3 -0.68 10.13 7.95
C TYR A 3 0.64 9.86 8.65
N THR A 4 0.80 8.63 9.12
CA THR A 4 2.06 8.18 9.69
C THR A 4 2.49 6.92 8.96
N SER A 5 3.78 6.80 8.69
CA SER A 5 4.32 5.57 8.14
C SER A 5 5.36 5.04 9.11
N THR A 6 5.31 3.72 9.34
CA THR A 6 6.19 3.06 10.30
C THR A 6 6.72 1.79 9.65
N GLN A 7 8.00 1.55 9.79
CA GLN A 7 8.61 0.33 9.32
C GLN A 7 8.98 -0.54 10.51
N SER A 8 8.56 -1.80 10.48
CA SER A 8 8.91 -2.77 11.50
C SER A 8 9.28 -4.08 10.82
N GLY A 9 10.54 -4.47 10.93
CA GLY A 9 11.03 -5.64 10.22
C GLY A 9 10.90 -5.46 8.72
N ASN A 10 10.15 -6.34 8.08
CA ASN A 10 9.90 -6.31 6.64
C ASN A 10 8.52 -5.75 6.27
N THR A 11 7.85 -5.10 7.22
CA THR A 11 6.51 -4.56 7.02
C THR A 11 6.54 -3.03 7.11
N LEU A 12 5.97 -2.38 6.10
CA LEU A 12 5.74 -0.95 6.11
C LEU A 12 4.26 -0.71 6.38
N THR A 13 3.96 0.03 7.45
CA THR A 13 2.59 0.35 7.83
C THR A 13 2.32 1.82 7.57
N VAL A 14 1.26 2.11 6.82
CA VAL A 14 0.80 3.47 6.55
C VAL A 14 -0.56 3.63 7.21
N CYS A 15 -0.67 4.58 8.12
CA CYS A 15 -1.88 4.79 8.89
C CYS A 15 -2.41 6.21 8.62
N VAL A 16 -3.68 6.29 8.25
CA VAL A 16 -4.33 7.56 7.92
C VAL A 16 -5.55 7.72 8.82
N GLY A 17 -5.63 8.86 9.51
CA GLY A 17 -6.74 9.15 10.43
C GLY A 17 -7.99 9.64 9.71
N ARG A 18 -8.44 8.90 8.69
CA ARG A 18 -9.64 9.23 7.92
C ARG A 18 -10.43 7.96 7.65
N PHE A 19 -11.72 8.14 7.32
CA PHE A 19 -12.57 7.02 6.93
C PHE A 19 -12.38 6.66 5.46
N THR A 20 -12.04 7.62 4.63
CA THR A 20 -11.83 7.43 3.19
C THR A 20 -10.46 7.97 2.81
N ALA A 21 -9.65 7.13 2.21
CA ALA A 21 -8.31 7.52 1.76
C ALA A 21 -7.83 6.57 0.68
N SER A 22 -6.84 7.02 -0.10
CA SER A 22 -6.22 6.20 -1.14
C SER A 22 -4.72 6.16 -0.96
N LEU A 23 -4.15 4.99 -1.15
CA LEU A 23 -2.70 4.80 -1.20
C LEU A 23 -2.32 4.51 -2.64
N ARG A 24 -1.43 5.30 -3.19
CA ARG A 24 -0.97 5.16 -4.57
C ARG A 24 0.54 4.97 -4.60
N ALA A 25 0.99 3.95 -5.32
CA ALA A 25 2.42 3.66 -5.45
C ALA A 25 2.71 3.07 -6.82
N SER A 26 3.77 3.58 -7.47
CA SER A 26 4.22 2.98 -8.72
C SER A 26 4.91 1.65 -8.42
N LEU A 27 4.89 0.73 -9.39
CA LEU A 27 5.60 -0.53 -9.22
C LEU A 27 7.12 -0.33 -9.12
N SER A 28 7.62 0.74 -9.73
CA SER A 28 9.03 1.13 -9.58
C SER A 28 9.37 1.41 -8.11
N THR A 29 8.50 2.17 -7.42
CA THR A 29 8.65 2.44 -5.98
C THR A 29 8.56 1.15 -5.17
N LEU A 30 7.63 0.27 -5.52
CA LEU A 30 7.48 -1.01 -4.83
C LEU A 30 8.70 -1.90 -4.99
N ARG A 31 9.33 -1.91 -6.18
CA ARG A 31 10.58 -2.64 -6.37
C ARG A 31 11.70 -2.09 -5.50
N GLN A 32 11.75 -0.77 -5.36
CA GLN A 32 12.75 -0.14 -4.51
C GLN A 32 12.53 -0.52 -3.05
N LEU A 33 11.29 -0.51 -2.59
CA LEU A 33 10.96 -0.94 -1.22
C LEU A 33 11.33 -2.41 -1.01
N ARG A 34 11.07 -3.26 -2.00
CA ARG A 34 11.43 -4.67 -1.91
C ARG A 34 12.95 -4.86 -1.80
N ALA A 35 13.71 -4.06 -2.56
CA ALA A 35 15.17 -4.09 -2.48
C ALA A 35 15.68 -3.65 -1.12
N GLU A 36 14.93 -2.83 -0.40
CA GLU A 36 15.26 -2.37 0.96
C GLU A 36 14.80 -3.35 2.04
N GLY A 37 14.18 -4.46 1.65
CA GLY A 37 13.76 -5.49 2.58
C GLY A 37 12.28 -5.45 2.97
N ILE A 38 11.48 -4.57 2.36
CA ILE A 38 10.05 -4.48 2.63
C ILE A 38 9.32 -5.53 1.79
N GLU A 39 8.67 -6.47 2.45
CA GLU A 39 7.90 -7.52 1.79
C GLU A 39 6.39 -7.31 1.87
N THR A 40 5.94 -6.53 2.86
CA THR A 40 4.53 -6.36 3.15
C THR A 40 4.23 -4.89 3.42
N ILE A 41 3.10 -4.42 2.90
CA ILE A 41 2.60 -3.07 3.18
C ILE A 41 1.22 -3.19 3.79
N THR A 42 1.02 -2.53 4.93
CA THR A 42 -0.29 -2.46 5.58
C THR A 42 -0.80 -1.03 5.49
N PHE A 43 -1.97 -0.86 4.92
CA PHE A 43 -2.63 0.44 4.83
C PHE A 43 -3.83 0.45 5.75
N GLN A 44 -3.85 1.38 6.70
CA GLN A 44 -4.90 1.48 7.71
C GLN A 44 -5.62 2.82 7.63
N THR A 45 -6.93 2.76 7.61
CA THR A 45 -7.78 3.92 7.87
C THR A 45 -8.59 3.63 9.13
N ILE A 46 -9.47 4.55 9.53
CA ILE A 46 -10.17 4.42 10.82
C ILE A 46 -10.96 3.10 10.93
N LEU A 47 -11.66 2.71 9.87
CA LEU A 47 -12.53 1.52 9.89
C LEU A 47 -12.02 0.34 9.05
N CYS A 48 -10.86 0.49 8.41
CA CYS A 48 -10.39 -0.52 7.46
C CYS A 48 -8.90 -0.68 7.53
N SER A 49 -8.44 -1.91 7.36
CA SER A 49 -7.01 -2.22 7.31
C SER A 49 -6.79 -3.27 6.22
N THR A 50 -5.84 -3.01 5.33
CA THR A 50 -5.51 -3.93 4.24
C THR A 50 -4.02 -4.20 4.23
N THR A 51 -3.65 -5.47 4.17
CA THR A 51 -2.25 -5.89 4.08
C THR A 51 -2.00 -6.42 2.67
N LEU A 52 -0.96 -5.89 2.04
CA LEU A 52 -0.61 -6.25 0.67
C LEU A 52 0.79 -6.85 0.63
N SER A 53 0.97 -7.86 -0.22
CA SER A 53 2.29 -8.41 -0.51
C SER A 53 2.92 -7.61 -1.64
N VAL A 54 4.14 -7.09 -1.41
CA VAL A 54 4.86 -6.34 -2.44
C VAL A 54 5.13 -7.22 -3.67
N ASP A 55 5.53 -8.47 -3.45
CA ASP A 55 5.81 -9.39 -4.55
C ASP A 55 4.55 -9.67 -5.38
N GLU A 56 3.40 -9.81 -4.75
CA GLU A 56 2.14 -10.01 -5.45
C GLU A 56 1.78 -8.78 -6.30
N LEU A 57 1.97 -7.58 -5.76
CA LEU A 57 1.72 -6.36 -6.50
C LEU A 57 2.65 -6.24 -7.70
N LEU A 58 3.92 -6.59 -7.53
CA LEU A 58 4.88 -6.55 -8.64
C LEU A 58 4.53 -7.54 -9.75
N ALA A 59 3.87 -8.63 -9.41
CA ALA A 59 3.44 -9.62 -10.40
C ALA A 59 2.18 -9.21 -11.16
N MET A 60 1.45 -8.19 -10.68
CA MET A 60 0.16 -7.79 -11.26
C MET A 60 0.27 -6.76 -12.38
N GLY A 61 1.42 -6.16 -12.60
CA GLY A 61 1.57 -5.11 -13.61
C GLY A 61 2.97 -4.99 -14.18
N GLY A 62 3.10 -4.19 -15.24
CA GLY A 62 4.37 -3.90 -15.89
C GLY A 62 5.15 -2.79 -15.20
N GLU A 63 6.27 -2.37 -15.82
CA GLU A 63 7.16 -1.39 -15.22
C GLU A 63 6.52 -0.02 -15.00
N ASP A 64 5.61 0.36 -15.88
CA ASP A 64 4.95 1.67 -15.82
C ASP A 64 3.61 1.61 -15.07
N ALA A 65 3.26 0.48 -14.50
CA ALA A 65 2.01 0.33 -13.80
C ALA A 65 2.06 0.99 -12.42
N GLU A 66 0.87 1.29 -11.89
CA GLU A 66 0.72 1.92 -10.60
C GLU A 66 -0.34 1.15 -9.81
N ALA A 67 -0.06 0.92 -8.54
CA ALA A 67 -1.02 0.28 -7.64
C ALA A 67 -1.76 1.36 -6.87
N VAL A 68 -3.08 1.27 -6.84
CA VAL A 68 -3.94 2.19 -6.10
C VAL A 68 -4.86 1.39 -5.19
N LEU A 69 -4.71 1.60 -3.90
CA LEU A 69 -5.57 1.00 -2.90
C LEU A 69 -6.45 2.08 -2.31
N THR A 70 -7.76 1.91 -2.39
CA THR A 70 -8.72 2.88 -1.89
C THR A 70 -9.53 2.26 -0.77
N HIS A 71 -9.60 2.96 0.36
CA HIS A 71 -10.49 2.62 1.47
C HIS A 71 -11.64 3.61 1.51
N ARG A 72 -12.87 3.10 1.58
CA ARG A 72 -14.08 3.92 1.74
C ARG A 72 -14.87 3.37 2.92
N SER A 73 -14.75 4.00 4.07
CA SER A 73 -15.33 3.50 5.32
C SER A 73 -14.87 2.07 5.57
N THR A 74 -15.74 1.07 5.41
CA THR A 74 -15.41 -0.34 5.63
C THR A 74 -15.05 -1.10 4.34
N ASP A 75 -15.11 -0.42 3.19
CA ASP A 75 -14.81 -1.05 1.90
C ASP A 75 -13.39 -0.77 1.47
N SER A 76 -12.80 -1.70 0.72
CA SER A 76 -11.49 -1.52 0.13
C SER A 76 -11.49 -2.01 -1.31
N SER A 77 -10.71 -1.36 -2.16
CA SER A 77 -10.53 -1.79 -3.54
C SER A 77 -9.09 -1.55 -3.96
N LEU A 78 -8.57 -2.46 -4.78
CA LEU A 78 -7.21 -2.38 -5.28
C LEU A 78 -7.23 -2.47 -6.79
N THR A 79 -6.51 -1.55 -7.44
CA THR A 79 -6.29 -1.60 -8.88
C THR A 79 -4.81 -1.50 -9.18
N VAL A 80 -4.36 -2.22 -10.21
CA VAL A 80 -2.98 -2.16 -10.70
C VAL A 80 -3.04 -1.99 -12.21
N GLY A 81 -2.45 -0.93 -12.69
CA GLY A 81 -2.48 -0.67 -14.13
C GLY A 81 -1.81 0.61 -14.57
#